data_1c2ddb394415370ebb991f3e106a85f8
#
_entry.id   1c2ddb394415370ebb991f3e106a85f8
#
_cell.length_a   1.000
_cell.length_b   1.000
_cell.length_c   1.000
_cell.angle_alpha   90.00
_cell.angle_beta   90.00
_cell.angle_gamma   90.00
#
_symmetry.space_group_name_H-M   'P 1'
#
loop_
_entity.id
_entity.type
_entity.pdbx_description
1 polymer ?
#
loop_
_entity_poly.entity_id
_entity_poly.type
_entity_poly.pdbx_seq_one_letter_code
_entity_poly.pdbx_strand_id
1 'polypeptide(L)'
;MRITRTEYLNKLIAFKDKQLIKVVTGIRRCGKSVLMEMYQDWLLQNGVEQDQIIAINFEDMDFEELTDYRKLYAYLKDRLVPEKMTYIFLDEIQHVTDFPKVIDSLYIKKNVDIYATGSNAYMLSSEIATLISGRYVQIEMLPLSFKEYMQSTGSMEDRGIKYTEYLENSSFPYALELKGHPNEIRDYLDGIFNTIVVKDILTRRKILDPLMLKSVLRYVFDNIGSPLSSKKIADTLTSEGRKVDVKTVERYLDALIESYIIYPAQRYNVKGKQYLKTLGKYYVVDIGMRFMLLGKRNTDAGHILENVVYLELLRRGYDVYVGKVDSFEVDFVAMNGNSTFYYQVALSVRDADTLQRELRPLLSIRDHYPKYILTMDDDPEEQYDGIRRINARDWLLGLTD
;
A
#
# COMPACT_ATOMS: atom_id res chain seq x y z
N MET A 1 -16.29 0.51 14.57
CA MET A 1 -15.11 0.76 15.46
C MET A 1 -14.13 1.69 14.76
N ARG A 2 -13.64 2.76 15.41
CA ARG A 2 -12.67 3.70 14.79
C ARG A 2 -11.25 3.28 15.17
N ILE A 3 -10.47 2.83 14.22
CA ILE A 3 -9.09 2.34 14.43
C ILE A 3 -8.13 3.51 14.27
N THR A 4 -7.30 3.75 15.27
CA THR A 4 -6.32 4.84 15.21
C THR A 4 -5.18 4.47 14.24
N ARG A 5 -5.01 5.27 13.19
CA ARG A 5 -3.95 5.12 12.19
C ARG A 5 -2.80 6.08 12.51
N THR A 6 -2.19 5.86 13.68
CA THR A 6 -1.25 6.81 14.32
C THR A 6 -0.12 7.26 13.41
N GLU A 7 0.49 6.35 12.64
CA GLU A 7 1.62 6.70 11.76
C GLU A 7 1.20 7.63 10.63
N TYR A 8 0.03 7.38 10.01
CA TYR A 8 -0.51 8.24 8.96
C TYR A 8 -1.00 9.58 9.50
N LEU A 9 -1.65 9.57 10.68
CA LEU A 9 -2.09 10.78 11.35
C LEU A 9 -0.89 11.68 11.69
N ASN A 10 0.18 11.12 12.24
CA ASN A 10 1.41 11.85 12.55
C ASN A 10 2.06 12.45 11.29
N LYS A 11 2.00 11.77 10.14
CA LYS A 11 2.46 12.32 8.87
C LYS A 11 1.64 13.56 8.46
N LEU A 12 0.31 13.52 8.60
CA LEU A 12 -0.54 14.70 8.34
C LEU A 12 -0.22 15.85 9.28
N ILE A 13 -0.07 15.57 10.58
CA ILE A 13 0.30 16.55 11.61
C ILE A 13 1.66 17.22 11.30
N ALA A 14 2.65 16.43 10.88
CA ALA A 14 3.98 16.96 10.53
C ALA A 14 3.96 17.93 9.35
N PHE A 15 2.98 17.81 8.45
CA PHE A 15 2.80 18.69 7.31
C PHE A 15 1.75 19.79 7.52
N LYS A 16 1.17 19.92 8.73
CA LYS A 16 0.23 21.00 9.07
C LYS A 16 0.86 22.37 8.78
N ASP A 17 0.07 23.27 8.18
CA ASP A 17 0.44 24.64 7.87
C ASP A 17 1.69 24.78 6.94
N LYS A 18 2.11 23.67 6.32
CA LYS A 18 3.15 23.72 5.27
C LYS A 18 2.49 24.00 3.92
N GLN A 19 3.10 24.88 3.15
CA GLN A 19 2.62 25.21 1.79
C GLN A 19 2.92 24.06 0.82
N LEU A 20 2.27 22.91 1.09
CA LEU A 20 2.29 21.69 0.30
C LEU A 20 0.88 21.13 0.27
N ILE A 21 0.47 20.58 -0.85
CA ILE A 21 -0.79 19.84 -0.97
C ILE A 21 -0.56 18.44 -0.38
N LYS A 22 -1.38 18.02 0.58
CA LYS A 22 -1.30 16.68 1.19
C LYS A 22 -2.26 15.76 0.45
N VAL A 23 -1.71 14.77 -0.23
CA VAL A 23 -2.48 13.82 -1.03
C VAL A 23 -2.42 12.44 -0.40
N VAL A 24 -3.54 11.97 0.15
CA VAL A 24 -3.65 10.62 0.72
C VAL A 24 -4.20 9.68 -0.36
N THR A 25 -3.37 8.75 -0.77
CA THR A 25 -3.75 7.73 -1.77
C THR A 25 -3.78 6.34 -1.14
N GLY A 26 -4.31 5.37 -1.86
CA GLY A 26 -4.35 3.98 -1.43
C GLY A 26 -5.61 3.28 -1.90
N ILE A 27 -5.62 1.96 -1.79
CA ILE A 27 -6.72 1.12 -2.25
C ILE A 27 -8.08 1.56 -1.67
N ARG A 28 -9.17 1.33 -2.40
CA ARG A 28 -10.52 1.53 -1.87
C ARG A 28 -10.72 0.81 -0.54
N ARG A 29 -11.46 1.43 0.40
CA ARG A 29 -11.79 0.85 1.71
C ARG A 29 -10.62 0.65 2.68
N CYS A 30 -9.42 1.18 2.42
CA CYS A 30 -8.31 1.14 3.38
C CYS A 30 -8.43 2.14 4.54
N GLY A 31 -9.43 3.06 4.50
CA GLY A 31 -9.73 4.00 5.59
C GLY A 31 -9.27 5.45 5.36
N LYS A 32 -9.07 5.89 4.10
CA LYS A 32 -8.63 7.26 3.78
C LYS A 32 -9.56 8.34 4.35
N SER A 33 -10.87 8.22 4.08
CA SER A 33 -11.90 9.16 4.58
C SER A 33 -11.90 9.25 6.11
N VAL A 34 -11.82 8.08 6.78
CA VAL A 34 -11.73 8.01 8.25
C VAL A 34 -10.45 8.70 8.78
N LEU A 35 -9.31 8.55 8.08
CA LEU A 35 -8.08 9.26 8.45
C LEU A 35 -8.26 10.78 8.33
N MET A 36 -8.95 11.27 7.29
CA MET A 36 -9.26 12.70 7.14
C MET A 36 -10.16 13.20 8.27
N GLU A 37 -11.19 12.45 8.65
CA GLU A 37 -12.04 12.79 9.80
C GLU A 37 -11.25 12.81 11.10
N MET A 38 -10.39 11.82 11.35
CA MET A 38 -9.52 11.80 12.53
C MET A 38 -8.61 13.02 12.59
N TYR A 39 -8.10 13.47 11.46
CA TYR A 39 -7.25 14.64 11.41
C TYR A 39 -8.07 15.93 11.62
N GLN A 40 -9.28 16.03 11.11
CA GLN A 40 -10.21 17.15 11.41
C GLN A 40 -10.51 17.23 12.90
N ASP A 41 -10.83 16.10 13.54
CA ASP A 41 -11.02 16.05 15.00
C ASP A 41 -9.78 16.51 15.77
N TRP A 42 -8.59 16.08 15.29
CA TRP A 42 -7.34 16.52 15.89
C TRP A 42 -7.14 18.03 15.75
N LEU A 43 -7.44 18.63 14.59
CA LEU A 43 -7.37 20.07 14.37
C LEU A 43 -8.28 20.83 15.34
N LEU A 44 -9.53 20.40 15.49
CA LEU A 44 -10.49 21.01 16.44
C LEU A 44 -9.99 20.94 17.88
N GLN A 45 -9.43 19.80 18.29
CA GLN A 45 -8.84 19.62 19.63
C GLN A 45 -7.57 20.46 19.84
N ASN A 46 -6.93 20.93 18.78
CA ASN A 46 -5.70 21.73 18.81
C ASN A 46 -5.92 23.19 18.41
N GLY A 47 -7.11 23.73 18.65
CA GLY A 47 -7.39 25.16 18.58
C GLY A 47 -7.81 25.71 17.21
N VAL A 48 -8.11 24.83 16.25
CA VAL A 48 -8.74 25.22 14.98
C VAL A 48 -10.25 25.30 15.20
N GLU A 49 -10.89 26.37 14.74
CA GLU A 49 -12.33 26.55 14.84
C GLU A 49 -13.07 25.82 13.70
N GLN A 50 -14.34 25.44 13.91
CA GLN A 50 -15.11 24.68 12.95
C GLN A 50 -15.29 25.40 11.60
N ASP A 51 -15.39 26.72 11.61
CA ASP A 51 -15.52 27.54 10.39
C ASP A 51 -14.25 27.59 9.53
N GLN A 52 -13.09 27.21 10.10
CA GLN A 52 -11.84 27.07 9.37
C GLN A 52 -11.72 25.72 8.61
N ILE A 53 -12.67 24.79 8.82
CA ILE A 53 -12.63 23.46 8.20
C ILE A 53 -13.71 23.36 7.14
N ILE A 54 -13.29 23.11 5.90
CA ILE A 54 -14.19 22.80 4.77
C ILE A 54 -13.90 21.36 4.33
N ALA A 55 -14.91 20.47 4.50
CA ALA A 55 -14.80 19.07 4.13
C ALA A 55 -15.87 18.72 3.09
N ILE A 56 -15.45 18.12 1.99
CA ILE A 56 -16.32 17.70 0.88
C ILE A 56 -15.96 16.27 0.51
N ASN A 57 -16.96 15.38 0.50
CA ASN A 57 -16.85 14.03 -0.05
C ASN A 57 -17.60 13.97 -1.39
N PHE A 58 -16.87 13.75 -2.49
CA PHE A 58 -17.44 13.72 -3.83
C PHE A 58 -18.15 12.41 -4.19
N GLU A 59 -18.22 11.45 -3.27
CA GLU A 59 -19.14 10.30 -3.39
C GLU A 59 -20.54 10.61 -2.79
N ASP A 60 -20.70 11.75 -2.10
CA ASP A 60 -21.97 12.20 -1.55
C ASP A 60 -22.74 13.03 -2.58
N MET A 61 -24.00 12.67 -2.81
CA MET A 61 -24.89 13.36 -3.76
C MET A 61 -25.19 14.82 -3.38
N ASP A 62 -25.06 15.18 -2.12
CA ASP A 62 -25.23 16.58 -1.66
C ASP A 62 -24.19 17.51 -2.28
N PHE A 63 -23.08 16.97 -2.76
CA PHE A 63 -21.99 17.69 -3.43
C PHE A 63 -21.90 17.41 -4.93
N GLU A 64 -22.88 16.75 -5.55
CA GLU A 64 -22.85 16.39 -6.98
C GLU A 64 -22.61 17.61 -7.88
N GLU A 65 -23.21 18.75 -7.56
CA GLU A 65 -23.01 19.97 -8.34
C GLU A 65 -21.56 20.52 -8.27
N LEU A 66 -20.81 20.19 -7.21
CA LEU A 66 -19.43 20.61 -7.03
C LEU A 66 -18.43 19.73 -7.80
N THR A 67 -18.90 18.73 -8.54
CA THR A 67 -18.05 17.96 -9.48
C THR A 67 -17.62 18.79 -10.70
N ASP A 68 -18.27 19.93 -10.97
CA ASP A 68 -17.77 20.98 -11.86
C ASP A 68 -16.71 21.82 -11.14
N TYR A 69 -15.49 21.89 -11.70
CA TYR A 69 -14.36 22.57 -11.05
C TYR A 69 -14.60 24.07 -10.81
N ARG A 70 -15.39 24.74 -11.65
CA ARG A 70 -15.71 26.18 -11.50
C ARG A 70 -16.65 26.41 -10.33
N LYS A 71 -17.70 25.57 -10.21
CA LYS A 71 -18.63 25.60 -9.08
C LYS A 71 -17.89 25.29 -7.78
N LEU A 72 -17.01 24.28 -7.78
CA LEU A 72 -16.18 23.94 -6.64
C LEU A 72 -15.29 25.10 -6.22
N TYR A 73 -14.60 25.72 -7.17
CA TYR A 73 -13.73 26.86 -6.86
C TYR A 73 -14.50 28.04 -6.27
N ALA A 74 -15.65 28.39 -6.83
CA ALA A 74 -16.53 29.44 -6.31
C ALA A 74 -16.98 29.12 -4.88
N TYR A 75 -17.48 27.90 -4.66
CA TYR A 75 -17.93 27.42 -3.35
C TYR A 75 -16.84 27.52 -2.28
N LEU A 76 -15.63 27.06 -2.60
CA LEU A 76 -14.49 27.10 -1.67
C LEU A 76 -14.04 28.55 -1.40
N LYS A 77 -13.94 29.38 -2.46
CA LYS A 77 -13.50 30.76 -2.34
C LYS A 77 -14.40 31.59 -1.41
N ASP A 78 -15.71 31.39 -1.48
CA ASP A 78 -16.69 32.13 -0.68
C ASP A 78 -16.69 31.72 0.81
N ARG A 79 -16.04 30.61 1.16
CA ARG A 79 -15.95 30.06 2.53
C ARG A 79 -14.57 30.19 3.15
N LEU A 80 -13.61 30.80 2.45
CA LEU A 80 -12.28 31.04 3.03
C LEU A 80 -12.38 32.05 4.18
N VAL A 81 -11.81 31.70 5.33
CA VAL A 81 -11.80 32.58 6.51
C VAL A 81 -10.73 33.64 6.33
N PRO A 82 -11.07 34.95 6.37
CA PRO A 82 -10.09 36.00 6.32
C PRO A 82 -9.11 35.93 7.51
N GLU A 83 -7.83 36.18 7.25
CA GLU A 83 -6.76 36.27 8.25
C GLU A 83 -6.49 35.02 9.10
N LYS A 84 -7.27 33.91 8.92
CA LYS A 84 -7.03 32.62 9.54
C LYS A 84 -6.71 31.57 8.47
N MET A 85 -6.02 30.50 8.89
CA MET A 85 -5.81 29.33 8.03
C MET A 85 -7.13 28.61 7.78
N THR A 86 -7.46 28.31 6.53
CA THR A 86 -8.60 27.46 6.13
C THR A 86 -8.09 26.10 5.71
N TYR A 87 -8.55 25.04 6.37
CA TYR A 87 -8.20 23.66 6.09
C TYR A 87 -9.24 23.04 5.17
N ILE A 88 -8.84 22.67 3.95
CA ILE A 88 -9.74 22.16 2.92
C ILE A 88 -9.51 20.67 2.72
N PHE A 89 -10.54 19.86 2.95
CA PHE A 89 -10.55 18.42 2.78
C PHE A 89 -11.42 18.03 1.58
N LEU A 90 -10.79 17.43 0.56
CA LEU A 90 -11.42 17.02 -0.69
C LEU A 90 -11.31 15.51 -0.84
N ASP A 91 -12.33 14.78 -0.40
CA ASP A 91 -12.34 13.32 -0.40
C ASP A 91 -12.81 12.79 -1.77
N GLU A 92 -12.04 11.82 -2.33
CA GLU A 92 -12.23 11.25 -3.69
C GLU A 92 -12.30 12.33 -4.80
N ILE A 93 -11.33 13.27 -4.77
CA ILE A 93 -11.28 14.47 -5.65
C ILE A 93 -11.27 14.13 -7.15
N GLN A 94 -10.90 12.91 -7.55
CA GLN A 94 -10.92 12.49 -8.96
C GLN A 94 -12.32 12.49 -9.59
N HIS A 95 -13.38 12.64 -8.81
CA HIS A 95 -14.74 12.83 -9.31
C HIS A 95 -14.98 14.24 -9.86
N VAL A 96 -14.14 15.21 -9.52
CA VAL A 96 -14.22 16.59 -10.02
C VAL A 96 -13.48 16.70 -11.34
N THR A 97 -14.17 17.21 -12.35
CA THR A 97 -13.54 17.49 -13.65
C THR A 97 -12.49 18.59 -13.50
N ASP A 98 -11.34 18.45 -14.16
CA ASP A 98 -10.28 19.48 -14.13
C ASP A 98 -9.88 19.95 -12.71
N PHE A 99 -10.04 19.11 -11.68
CA PHE A 99 -9.74 19.47 -10.28
C PHE A 99 -8.31 20.05 -10.06
N PRO A 100 -7.29 19.71 -10.86
CA PRO A 100 -5.96 20.29 -10.66
C PRO A 100 -5.95 21.82 -10.79
N LYS A 101 -6.84 22.40 -11.62
CA LYS A 101 -6.98 23.86 -11.74
C LYS A 101 -7.48 24.50 -10.44
N VAL A 102 -8.38 23.80 -9.72
CA VAL A 102 -8.89 24.26 -8.42
C VAL A 102 -7.77 24.23 -7.38
N ILE A 103 -7.09 23.09 -7.29
CA ILE A 103 -6.02 22.87 -6.32
C ILE A 103 -4.87 23.90 -6.55
N ASP A 104 -4.45 24.09 -7.80
CA ASP A 104 -3.39 25.05 -8.12
C ASP A 104 -3.80 26.50 -7.81
N SER A 105 -5.05 26.88 -8.09
CA SER A 105 -5.59 28.20 -7.77
C SER A 105 -5.70 28.46 -6.25
N LEU A 106 -5.98 27.42 -5.47
CA LEU A 106 -6.03 27.51 -4.01
C LEU A 106 -4.64 27.50 -3.39
N TYR A 107 -3.71 26.74 -3.96
CA TYR A 107 -2.33 26.59 -3.48
C TYR A 107 -1.59 27.94 -3.41
N ILE A 108 -1.85 28.88 -4.32
CA ILE A 108 -1.22 30.21 -4.31
C ILE A 108 -1.73 31.10 -3.18
N LYS A 109 -2.81 30.73 -2.48
CA LYS A 109 -3.33 31.45 -1.32
C LYS A 109 -2.55 31.05 -0.06
N LYS A 110 -2.05 32.03 0.68
CA LYS A 110 -1.19 31.79 1.86
C LYS A 110 -1.95 31.28 3.09
N ASN A 111 -3.27 31.48 3.13
CA ASN A 111 -4.14 31.09 4.24
C ASN A 111 -4.98 29.84 3.92
N VAL A 112 -4.48 28.96 3.06
CA VAL A 112 -5.18 27.72 2.68
C VAL A 112 -4.24 26.54 2.86
N ASP A 113 -4.72 25.50 3.53
CA ASP A 113 -4.06 24.22 3.70
C ASP A 113 -4.91 23.11 3.08
N ILE A 114 -4.38 22.37 2.08
CA ILE A 114 -5.15 21.49 1.20
C ILE A 114 -4.82 20.02 1.50
N TYR A 115 -5.86 19.24 1.71
CA TYR A 115 -5.84 17.79 1.89
C TYR A 115 -6.79 17.15 0.88
N ALA A 116 -6.26 16.25 0.06
CA ALA A 116 -7.04 15.55 -0.94
C ALA A 116 -6.88 14.05 -0.81
N THR A 117 -7.91 13.27 -1.13
CA THR A 117 -7.79 11.81 -1.24
C THR A 117 -8.09 11.30 -2.63
N GLY A 118 -7.57 10.12 -2.93
CA GLY A 118 -7.93 9.37 -4.12
C GLY A 118 -7.64 7.88 -3.98
N SER A 119 -8.49 7.08 -4.61
CA SER A 119 -8.43 5.62 -4.53
C SER A 119 -7.53 4.98 -5.59
N ASN A 120 -6.72 5.78 -6.31
CA ASN A 120 -5.80 5.25 -7.32
C ASN A 120 -4.58 6.17 -7.54
N ALA A 121 -3.48 5.58 -8.01
CA ALA A 121 -2.24 6.28 -8.32
C ALA A 121 -2.33 7.17 -9.56
N TYR A 122 -3.29 6.90 -10.46
CA TYR A 122 -3.50 7.70 -11.68
C TYR A 122 -3.76 9.18 -11.36
N MET A 123 -4.37 9.47 -10.20
CA MET A 123 -4.56 10.83 -9.73
C MET A 123 -3.25 11.63 -9.67
N LEU A 124 -2.10 10.95 -9.51
CA LEU A 124 -0.78 11.58 -9.43
C LEU A 124 0.13 11.28 -10.63
N SER A 125 -0.28 10.43 -11.59
CA SER A 125 0.60 9.93 -12.66
C SER A 125 0.43 10.60 -14.03
N SER A 126 -0.58 11.46 -14.22
CA SER A 126 -0.92 12.07 -15.51
C SER A 126 -0.62 13.58 -15.56
N GLU A 127 -1.36 14.33 -16.38
CA GLU A 127 -1.31 15.79 -16.51
C GLU A 127 -1.38 16.51 -15.14
N ILE A 128 -1.98 15.85 -14.14
CA ILE A 128 -2.10 16.31 -12.76
C ILE A 128 -0.73 16.42 -12.10
N ALA A 129 0.11 15.39 -12.24
CA ALA A 129 1.47 15.43 -11.73
C ALA A 129 2.27 16.61 -12.29
N THR A 130 1.99 17.00 -13.53
CA THR A 130 2.65 18.12 -14.20
C THR A 130 2.20 19.47 -13.62
N LEU A 131 0.90 19.64 -13.35
CA LEU A 131 0.33 20.90 -12.85
C LEU A 131 0.69 21.17 -11.39
N ILE A 132 0.72 20.15 -10.53
CA ILE A 132 1.04 20.28 -9.11
C ILE A 132 2.43 19.74 -8.75
N SER A 133 3.28 19.48 -9.76
CA SER A 133 4.62 18.93 -9.57
C SER A 133 5.47 19.80 -8.63
N GLY A 134 6.13 19.14 -7.65
CA GLY A 134 6.93 19.80 -6.63
C GLY A 134 6.14 20.55 -5.55
N ARG A 135 4.79 20.52 -5.59
CA ARG A 135 3.91 21.23 -4.66
C ARG A 135 3.08 20.31 -3.76
N TYR A 136 3.24 19.01 -3.87
CA TYR A 136 2.48 18.04 -3.06
C TYR A 136 3.39 17.05 -2.34
N VAL A 137 2.87 16.49 -1.27
CA VAL A 137 3.39 15.31 -0.60
C VAL A 137 2.35 14.19 -0.68
N GLN A 138 2.81 13.02 -1.10
CA GLN A 138 1.97 11.82 -1.14
C GLN A 138 2.10 11.03 0.16
N ILE A 139 0.97 10.64 0.71
CA ILE A 139 0.85 9.71 1.84
C ILE A 139 0.10 8.48 1.32
N GLU A 140 0.84 7.45 0.95
CA GLU A 140 0.24 6.20 0.50
C GLU A 140 -0.21 5.37 1.69
N MET A 141 -1.52 5.10 1.75
CA MET A 141 -2.17 4.40 2.86
C MET A 141 -2.50 2.96 2.49
N LEU A 142 -1.84 2.03 3.17
CA LEU A 142 -2.14 0.61 3.10
C LEU A 142 -3.30 0.22 4.02
N PRO A 143 -3.97 -0.92 3.82
CA PRO A 143 -4.84 -1.53 4.83
C PRO A 143 -4.10 -1.71 6.17
N LEU A 144 -4.76 -2.23 7.20
CA LEU A 144 -4.18 -2.34 8.54
C LEU A 144 -2.85 -3.11 8.52
N SER A 145 -1.87 -2.62 9.29
CA SER A 145 -0.70 -3.40 9.68
C SER A 145 -1.09 -4.49 10.70
N PHE A 146 -0.24 -5.49 10.88
CA PHE A 146 -0.45 -6.47 11.94
C PHE A 146 -0.47 -5.78 13.32
N LYS A 147 0.36 -4.76 13.54
CA LYS A 147 0.36 -3.93 14.75
C LYS A 147 -1.00 -3.23 14.98
N GLU A 148 -1.52 -2.57 13.97
CA GLU A 148 -2.84 -1.90 14.04
C GLU A 148 -3.98 -2.91 14.24
N TYR A 149 -3.90 -4.09 13.61
CA TYR A 149 -4.84 -5.17 13.81
C TYR A 149 -4.83 -5.66 15.28
N MET A 150 -3.66 -5.91 15.85
CA MET A 150 -3.49 -6.32 17.26
C MET A 150 -4.05 -5.28 18.22
N GLN A 151 -3.72 -3.99 18.02
CA GLN A 151 -4.25 -2.89 18.84
C GLN A 151 -5.77 -2.80 18.79
N SER A 152 -6.36 -3.09 17.63
CA SER A 152 -7.81 -3.04 17.44
C SER A 152 -8.54 -4.23 18.07
N THR A 153 -7.87 -5.36 18.27
CA THR A 153 -8.46 -6.55 18.91
C THR A 153 -8.34 -6.57 20.43
N GLY A 154 -7.65 -5.60 21.03
CA GLY A 154 -7.56 -5.37 22.48
C GLY A 154 -6.71 -6.39 23.24
N SER A 155 -6.04 -7.34 22.58
CA SER A 155 -5.19 -8.35 23.25
C SER A 155 -3.85 -8.47 22.54
N MET A 156 -2.78 -8.40 23.33
CA MET A 156 -1.41 -8.69 22.88
C MET A 156 -1.00 -10.16 23.13
N GLU A 157 -1.91 -10.94 23.69
CA GLU A 157 -1.75 -12.37 23.92
C GLU A 157 -2.01 -13.14 22.61
N ASP A 158 -1.47 -14.36 22.51
CA ASP A 158 -1.67 -15.26 21.36
C ASP A 158 -1.31 -14.68 19.98
N ARG A 159 -0.14 -14.03 19.86
CA ARG A 159 0.34 -13.42 18.60
C ARG A 159 0.28 -14.37 17.41
N GLY A 160 0.48 -15.67 17.62
CA GLY A 160 0.40 -16.68 16.56
C GLY A 160 -1.01 -16.85 16.02
N ILE A 161 -1.99 -16.97 16.92
CA ILE A 161 -3.41 -17.09 16.56
C ILE A 161 -3.86 -15.78 15.87
N LYS A 162 -3.51 -14.64 16.44
CA LYS A 162 -3.85 -13.33 15.88
C LYS A 162 -3.22 -13.08 14.51
N TYR A 163 -2.00 -13.56 14.28
CA TYR A 163 -1.37 -13.48 12.97
C TYR A 163 -2.14 -14.31 11.93
N THR A 164 -2.57 -15.52 12.30
CA THR A 164 -3.42 -16.35 11.45
C THR A 164 -4.76 -15.67 11.16
N GLU A 165 -5.42 -15.12 12.19
CA GLU A 165 -6.66 -14.36 12.03
C GLU A 165 -6.47 -13.15 11.09
N TYR A 166 -5.37 -12.40 11.24
CA TYR A 166 -5.02 -11.26 10.41
C TYR A 166 -4.91 -11.64 8.92
N LEU A 167 -4.25 -12.75 8.63
CA LEU A 167 -4.11 -13.24 7.26
C LEU A 167 -5.46 -13.71 6.69
N GLU A 168 -6.26 -14.41 7.50
CA GLU A 168 -7.50 -15.05 7.06
C GLU A 168 -8.69 -14.12 6.95
N ASN A 169 -8.79 -13.17 7.92
CA ASN A 169 -9.91 -12.25 8.00
C ASN A 169 -9.69 -10.94 7.22
N SER A 170 -8.52 -10.80 6.55
CA SER A 170 -8.15 -9.61 5.82
C SER A 170 -7.68 -8.43 6.70
N SER A 171 -6.84 -7.60 6.10
CA SER A 171 -6.32 -6.37 6.68
C SER A 171 -7.20 -5.13 6.39
N PHE A 172 -8.30 -5.26 5.68
CA PHE A 172 -9.24 -4.14 5.48
C PHE A 172 -9.95 -3.79 6.79
N PRO A 173 -10.01 -2.50 7.18
CA PRO A 173 -10.54 -2.09 8.49
C PRO A 173 -11.94 -2.62 8.81
N TYR A 174 -12.86 -2.58 7.85
CA TYR A 174 -14.24 -3.03 8.07
C TYR A 174 -14.36 -4.56 8.26
N ALA A 175 -13.38 -5.35 7.81
CA ALA A 175 -13.38 -6.78 8.05
C ALA A 175 -13.33 -7.13 9.56
N LEU A 176 -12.81 -6.23 10.41
CA LEU A 176 -12.85 -6.40 11.86
C LEU A 176 -14.26 -6.36 12.45
N GLU A 177 -15.18 -5.59 11.85
CA GLU A 177 -16.60 -5.56 12.24
C GLU A 177 -17.32 -6.87 11.90
N LEU A 178 -16.78 -7.63 10.93
CA LEU A 178 -17.31 -8.92 10.47
C LEU A 178 -16.58 -10.11 11.12
N LYS A 179 -15.74 -9.85 12.12
CA LYS A 179 -14.97 -10.90 12.80
C LYS A 179 -15.88 -12.00 13.35
N GLY A 180 -15.53 -13.25 13.08
CA GLY A 180 -16.33 -14.43 13.45
C GLY A 180 -17.35 -14.84 12.38
N HIS A 181 -17.48 -14.10 11.30
CA HIS A 181 -18.40 -14.36 10.19
C HIS A 181 -17.64 -14.51 8.86
N PRO A 182 -17.00 -15.66 8.61
CA PRO A 182 -16.11 -15.85 7.45
C PRO A 182 -16.82 -15.71 6.09
N ASN A 183 -18.11 -16.03 5.99
CA ASN A 183 -18.87 -15.85 4.75
C ASN A 183 -19.10 -14.37 4.45
N GLU A 184 -19.46 -13.58 5.45
CA GLU A 184 -19.67 -12.14 5.33
C GLU A 184 -18.35 -11.42 4.97
N ILE A 185 -17.23 -11.85 5.54
CA ILE A 185 -15.90 -11.34 5.18
C ILE A 185 -15.61 -11.64 3.70
N ARG A 186 -15.88 -12.86 3.25
CA ARG A 186 -15.70 -13.26 1.85
C ARG A 186 -16.55 -12.43 0.90
N ASP A 187 -17.83 -12.25 1.21
CA ASP A 187 -18.76 -11.45 0.40
C ASP A 187 -18.33 -9.97 0.37
N TYR A 188 -17.87 -9.45 1.49
CA TYR A 188 -17.31 -8.10 1.58
C TYR A 188 -16.07 -7.93 0.70
N LEU A 189 -15.13 -8.87 0.76
CA LEU A 189 -13.91 -8.85 -0.06
C LEU A 189 -14.22 -9.00 -1.56
N ASP A 190 -15.19 -9.86 -1.92
CA ASP A 190 -15.65 -9.99 -3.31
C ASP A 190 -16.28 -8.68 -3.80
N GLY A 191 -17.07 -8.01 -2.96
CA GLY A 191 -17.62 -6.70 -3.24
C GLY A 191 -16.55 -5.63 -3.49
N ILE A 192 -15.49 -5.57 -2.66
CA ILE A 192 -14.35 -4.67 -2.87
C ILE A 192 -13.65 -5.00 -4.18
N PHE A 193 -13.31 -6.28 -4.38
CA PHE A 193 -12.61 -6.77 -5.55
C PHE A 193 -13.36 -6.41 -6.85
N ASN A 194 -14.66 -6.70 -6.91
CA ASN A 194 -15.48 -6.38 -8.06
C ASN A 194 -15.58 -4.87 -8.29
N THR A 195 -15.68 -4.07 -7.23
CA THR A 195 -15.69 -2.60 -7.36
C THR A 195 -14.40 -2.08 -7.97
N ILE A 196 -13.24 -2.53 -7.48
CA ILE A 196 -11.93 -2.13 -8.02
C ILE A 196 -11.79 -2.59 -9.47
N VAL A 197 -12.05 -3.87 -9.76
CA VAL A 197 -11.88 -4.42 -11.10
C VAL A 197 -12.85 -3.79 -12.09
N VAL A 198 -14.15 -3.69 -11.74
CA VAL A 198 -15.17 -3.21 -12.67
C VAL A 198 -15.18 -1.68 -12.75
N LYS A 199 -15.29 -0.98 -11.61
CA LYS A 199 -15.44 0.48 -11.59
C LYS A 199 -14.14 1.20 -11.90
N ASP A 200 -13.05 0.80 -11.22
CA ASP A 200 -11.81 1.57 -11.29
C ASP A 200 -10.94 1.17 -12.49
N ILE A 201 -10.86 -0.12 -12.82
CA ILE A 201 -9.97 -0.58 -13.88
C ILE A 201 -10.67 -0.62 -15.24
N LEU A 202 -11.78 -1.37 -15.36
CA LEU A 202 -12.44 -1.57 -16.66
C LEU A 202 -12.96 -0.26 -17.25
N THR A 203 -13.66 0.53 -16.44
CA THR A 203 -14.28 1.79 -16.91
C THR A 203 -13.22 2.82 -17.27
N ARG A 204 -12.22 3.02 -16.39
CA ARG A 204 -11.19 4.05 -16.59
C ARG A 204 -10.21 3.72 -17.70
N ARG A 205 -9.71 2.49 -17.76
CA ARG A 205 -8.74 2.04 -18.76
C ARG A 205 -9.37 1.55 -20.06
N LYS A 206 -10.70 1.58 -20.18
CA LYS A 206 -11.47 1.09 -21.34
C LYS A 206 -11.00 -0.31 -21.75
N ILE A 207 -10.87 -1.20 -20.76
CA ILE A 207 -10.44 -2.58 -21.00
C ILE A 207 -11.60 -3.35 -21.61
N LEU A 208 -11.38 -3.91 -22.80
CA LEU A 208 -12.39 -4.62 -23.58
C LEU A 208 -12.58 -6.08 -23.17
N ASP A 209 -11.58 -6.68 -22.51
CA ASP A 209 -11.62 -8.08 -22.08
C ASP A 209 -11.47 -8.21 -20.55
N PRO A 210 -12.59 -8.16 -19.81
CA PRO A 210 -12.60 -8.33 -18.35
C PRO A 210 -12.14 -9.73 -17.90
N LEU A 211 -12.40 -10.75 -18.70
CA LEU A 211 -12.02 -12.13 -18.35
C LEU A 211 -10.51 -12.33 -18.42
N MET A 212 -9.87 -11.71 -19.41
CA MET A 212 -8.42 -11.73 -19.53
C MET A 212 -7.75 -10.96 -18.37
N LEU A 213 -8.27 -9.77 -18.01
CA LEU A 213 -7.79 -9.02 -16.84
C LEU A 213 -7.87 -9.88 -15.56
N LYS A 214 -9.01 -10.55 -15.32
CA LYS A 214 -9.18 -11.46 -14.18
C LYS A 214 -8.19 -12.64 -14.21
N SER A 215 -7.84 -13.13 -15.41
CA SER A 215 -6.85 -14.22 -15.56
C SER A 215 -5.44 -13.74 -15.23
N VAL A 216 -5.03 -12.57 -15.73
CA VAL A 216 -3.75 -11.95 -15.38
C VAL A 216 -3.65 -11.71 -13.89
N LEU A 217 -4.71 -11.15 -13.28
CA LEU A 217 -4.77 -10.89 -11.85
C LEU A 217 -4.63 -12.19 -11.04
N ARG A 218 -5.40 -13.23 -11.36
CA ARG A 218 -5.30 -14.54 -10.69
C ARG A 218 -3.90 -15.12 -10.79
N TYR A 219 -3.28 -15.01 -11.96
CA TYR A 219 -1.92 -15.48 -12.18
C TYR A 219 -0.91 -14.76 -11.27
N VAL A 220 -1.02 -13.43 -11.14
CA VAL A 220 -0.16 -12.64 -10.24
C VAL A 220 -0.40 -13.02 -8.78
N PHE A 221 -1.66 -13.16 -8.36
CA PHE A 221 -2.02 -13.58 -7.00
C PHE A 221 -1.52 -14.99 -6.66
N ASP A 222 -1.47 -15.89 -7.63
CA ASP A 222 -0.96 -17.26 -7.45
C ASP A 222 0.58 -17.29 -7.36
N ASN A 223 1.27 -16.32 -7.97
CA ASN A 223 2.73 -16.26 -8.05
C ASN A 223 3.34 -15.10 -7.22
N ILE A 224 2.71 -14.70 -6.10
CA ILE A 224 3.28 -13.68 -5.21
C ILE A 224 4.69 -14.08 -4.76
N GLY A 225 5.59 -13.11 -4.60
CA GLY A 225 6.97 -13.37 -4.16
C GLY A 225 7.84 -14.13 -5.16
N SER A 226 7.29 -14.59 -6.28
CA SER A 226 8.07 -15.27 -7.33
C SER A 226 8.53 -14.30 -8.41
N PRO A 227 9.73 -14.48 -8.98
CA PRO A 227 10.19 -13.68 -10.13
C PRO A 227 9.24 -13.81 -11.32
N LEU A 228 8.70 -12.71 -11.80
CA LEU A 228 7.68 -12.68 -12.82
C LEU A 228 7.99 -11.66 -13.91
N SER A 229 7.66 -12.01 -15.18
CA SER A 229 7.72 -11.09 -16.30
C SER A 229 6.43 -11.11 -17.10
N SER A 230 6.09 -9.98 -17.73
CA SER A 230 4.92 -9.87 -18.62
C SER A 230 4.92 -10.93 -19.72
N LYS A 231 6.12 -11.27 -20.22
CA LYS A 231 6.29 -12.34 -21.22
C LYS A 231 5.89 -13.71 -20.64
N LYS A 232 6.39 -14.07 -19.44
CA LYS A 232 6.03 -15.36 -18.79
C LYS A 232 4.53 -15.47 -18.57
N ILE A 233 3.87 -14.38 -18.14
CA ILE A 233 2.41 -14.35 -17.98
C ILE A 233 1.72 -14.59 -19.33
N ALA A 234 2.12 -13.87 -20.38
CA ALA A 234 1.54 -13.99 -21.72
C ALA A 234 1.71 -15.41 -22.29
N ASP A 235 2.91 -15.98 -22.17
CA ASP A 235 3.22 -17.32 -22.66
C ASP A 235 2.37 -18.38 -21.91
N THR A 236 2.25 -18.28 -20.59
CA THR A 236 1.44 -19.21 -19.78
C THR A 236 -0.04 -19.12 -20.13
N LEU A 237 -0.64 -17.92 -20.13
CA LEU A 237 -2.06 -17.75 -20.46
C LEU A 237 -2.36 -18.22 -21.90
N THR A 238 -1.44 -17.99 -22.83
CA THR A 238 -1.59 -18.46 -24.21
C THR A 238 -1.54 -20.00 -24.28
N SER A 239 -0.66 -20.65 -23.51
CA SER A 239 -0.61 -22.12 -23.44
C SER A 239 -1.86 -22.73 -22.81
N GLU A 240 -2.54 -22.01 -21.95
CA GLU A 240 -3.85 -22.38 -21.36
C GLU A 240 -5.05 -22.08 -22.28
N GLY A 241 -4.78 -21.69 -23.52
CA GLY A 241 -5.82 -21.42 -24.53
C GLY A 241 -6.36 -19.99 -24.54
N ARG A 242 -5.75 -19.08 -23.78
CA ARG A 242 -6.13 -17.64 -23.71
C ARG A 242 -5.05 -16.79 -24.36
N LYS A 243 -5.08 -16.68 -25.70
CA LYS A 243 -4.09 -15.90 -26.45
C LYS A 243 -4.09 -14.43 -26.01
N VAL A 244 -2.94 -13.95 -25.54
CA VAL A 244 -2.71 -12.56 -25.13
C VAL A 244 -1.28 -12.15 -25.51
N ASP A 245 -1.12 -10.90 -25.94
CA ASP A 245 0.21 -10.34 -26.22
C ASP A 245 0.82 -9.68 -24.96
N VAL A 246 2.15 -9.53 -24.98
CA VAL A 246 2.92 -8.99 -23.85
C VAL A 246 2.50 -7.57 -23.49
N LYS A 247 2.24 -6.71 -24.50
CA LYS A 247 1.83 -5.31 -24.26
C LYS A 247 0.48 -5.21 -23.57
N THR A 248 -0.43 -6.11 -23.89
CA THR A 248 -1.74 -6.20 -23.20
C THR A 248 -1.57 -6.62 -21.76
N VAL A 249 -0.68 -7.59 -21.48
CA VAL A 249 -0.35 -7.98 -20.08
C VAL A 249 0.27 -6.80 -19.32
N GLU A 250 1.23 -6.08 -19.92
CA GLU A 250 1.85 -4.89 -19.32
C GLU A 250 0.78 -3.85 -18.96
N ARG A 251 -0.10 -3.52 -19.89
CA ARG A 251 -1.21 -2.59 -19.65
C ARG A 251 -2.13 -3.04 -18.51
N TYR A 252 -2.36 -4.35 -18.36
CA TYR A 252 -3.17 -4.87 -17.26
C TYR A 252 -2.41 -4.82 -15.93
N LEU A 253 -1.12 -5.13 -15.92
CA LEU A 253 -0.29 -4.98 -14.72
C LEU A 253 -0.23 -3.52 -14.26
N ASP A 254 -0.03 -2.57 -15.19
CA ASP A 254 -0.04 -1.15 -14.86
C ASP A 254 -1.38 -0.73 -14.23
N ALA A 255 -2.51 -1.20 -14.79
CA ALA A 255 -3.83 -0.89 -14.25
C ALA A 255 -4.07 -1.49 -12.85
N LEU A 256 -3.52 -2.69 -12.58
CA LEU A 256 -3.58 -3.34 -11.26
C LEU A 256 -2.69 -2.60 -10.24
N ILE A 257 -1.52 -2.13 -10.65
CA ILE A 257 -0.61 -1.32 -9.80
C ILE A 257 -1.27 0.02 -9.47
N GLU A 258 -1.80 0.71 -10.47
CA GLU A 258 -2.46 2.01 -10.28
C GLU A 258 -3.68 1.95 -9.35
N SER A 259 -4.36 0.81 -9.28
CA SER A 259 -5.47 0.60 -8.34
C SER A 259 -5.03 0.10 -6.97
N TYR A 260 -3.74 0.02 -6.71
CA TYR A 260 -3.15 -0.45 -5.45
C TYR A 260 -3.54 -1.88 -5.06
N ILE A 261 -3.94 -2.73 -6.01
CA ILE A 261 -4.28 -4.12 -5.73
C ILE A 261 -3.06 -5.03 -5.72
N ILE A 262 -2.02 -4.64 -6.49
CA ILE A 262 -0.70 -5.26 -6.48
C ILE A 262 0.41 -4.21 -6.38
N TYR A 263 1.54 -4.61 -5.82
CA TYR A 263 2.73 -3.80 -5.63
C TYR A 263 3.95 -4.47 -6.27
N PRO A 264 4.67 -3.79 -7.18
CA PRO A 264 5.87 -4.34 -7.80
C PRO A 264 7.09 -4.09 -6.93
N ALA A 265 7.93 -5.10 -6.74
CA ALA A 265 9.28 -4.98 -6.21
C ALA A 265 10.28 -5.18 -7.36
N GLN A 266 10.93 -4.10 -7.76
CA GLN A 266 11.96 -4.13 -8.80
C GLN A 266 13.23 -4.79 -8.27
N ARG A 267 14.06 -5.34 -9.16
CA ARG A 267 15.34 -5.91 -8.78
C ARG A 267 16.43 -4.84 -8.70
N TYR A 268 17.29 -5.00 -7.70
CA TYR A 268 18.43 -4.13 -7.47
C TYR A 268 19.73 -4.95 -7.36
N ASN A 269 20.72 -4.62 -8.19
CA ASN A 269 22.05 -5.24 -8.09
C ASN A 269 22.82 -4.56 -6.97
N VAL A 270 23.00 -5.27 -5.85
CA VAL A 270 23.62 -4.74 -4.63
C VAL A 270 25.09 -4.35 -4.87
N LYS A 271 25.86 -5.17 -5.58
CA LYS A 271 27.29 -4.88 -5.90
C LYS A 271 27.44 -3.76 -6.92
N GLY A 272 26.65 -3.80 -7.99
CA GLY A 272 26.70 -2.81 -9.06
C GLY A 272 25.94 -1.53 -8.75
N LYS A 273 25.18 -1.47 -7.65
CA LYS A 273 24.31 -0.34 -7.29
C LYS A 273 23.41 0.13 -8.44
N GLN A 274 22.78 -0.82 -9.12
CA GLN A 274 22.00 -0.57 -10.34
C GLN A 274 20.61 -1.21 -10.26
N TYR A 275 19.60 -0.47 -10.71
CA TYR A 275 18.26 -1.01 -10.89
C TYR A 275 18.20 -1.91 -12.12
N LEU A 276 17.58 -3.08 -11.96
CA LEU A 276 17.44 -4.07 -13.04
C LEU A 276 16.01 -4.01 -13.58
N LYS A 277 15.87 -3.89 -14.90
CA LYS A 277 14.58 -3.68 -15.57
C LYS A 277 13.70 -4.94 -15.69
N THR A 278 14.22 -6.11 -15.37
CA THR A 278 13.53 -7.38 -15.64
C THR A 278 13.42 -8.27 -14.42
N LEU A 279 12.40 -9.15 -14.41
CA LEU A 279 12.19 -10.18 -13.40
C LEU A 279 11.97 -9.65 -11.96
N GLY A 280 11.17 -8.59 -11.81
CA GLY A 280 10.68 -8.17 -10.48
C GLY A 280 9.74 -9.20 -9.87
N LYS A 281 9.40 -8.98 -8.61
CA LYS A 281 8.34 -9.73 -7.90
C LYS A 281 7.09 -8.84 -7.77
N TYR A 282 5.95 -9.48 -7.55
CA TYR A 282 4.71 -8.77 -7.24
C TYR A 282 4.16 -9.26 -5.91
N TYR A 283 3.65 -8.32 -5.13
CA TYR A 283 3.00 -8.57 -3.85
C TYR A 283 1.57 -8.05 -3.91
N VAL A 284 0.66 -8.70 -3.20
CA VAL A 284 -0.75 -8.31 -3.15
C VAL A 284 -1.02 -7.44 -1.93
N VAL A 285 -1.97 -6.55 -2.05
CA VAL A 285 -2.32 -5.61 -0.98
C VAL A 285 -2.87 -6.29 0.27
N ASP A 286 -3.52 -7.45 0.10
CA ASP A 286 -4.22 -8.16 1.17
C ASP A 286 -4.24 -9.68 0.95
N ILE A 287 -3.83 -10.43 1.96
CA ILE A 287 -3.78 -11.89 1.91
C ILE A 287 -5.17 -12.52 2.02
N GLY A 288 -6.09 -11.91 2.77
CA GLY A 288 -7.48 -12.35 2.83
C GLY A 288 -8.15 -12.31 1.45
N MET A 289 -7.91 -11.25 0.67
CA MET A 289 -8.37 -11.16 -0.72
C MET A 289 -7.75 -12.26 -1.60
N ARG A 290 -6.47 -12.59 -1.40
CA ARG A 290 -5.83 -13.71 -2.09
C ARG A 290 -6.51 -15.05 -1.74
N PHE A 291 -6.79 -15.29 -0.47
CA PHE A 291 -7.50 -16.51 -0.04
C PHE A 291 -8.93 -16.57 -0.58
N MET A 292 -9.62 -15.46 -0.66
CA MET A 292 -10.95 -15.37 -1.28
C MET A 292 -10.92 -15.81 -2.74
N LEU A 293 -9.89 -15.38 -3.51
CA LEU A 293 -9.78 -15.65 -4.95
C LEU A 293 -9.26 -17.05 -5.30
N LEU A 294 -8.34 -17.60 -4.50
CA LEU A 294 -7.56 -18.82 -4.84
C LEU A 294 -7.79 -19.97 -3.87
N GLY A 295 -8.44 -19.71 -2.71
CA GLY A 295 -8.46 -20.64 -1.58
C GLY A 295 -7.14 -20.64 -0.79
N LYS A 296 -7.16 -21.26 0.39
CA LYS A 296 -5.99 -21.41 1.25
C LYS A 296 -5.13 -22.59 0.76
N ARG A 297 -3.81 -22.38 0.70
CA ARG A 297 -2.83 -23.40 0.34
C ARG A 297 -1.66 -23.34 1.33
N ASN A 298 -1.35 -24.45 1.97
CA ASN A 298 -0.28 -24.53 2.97
C ASN A 298 1.14 -24.38 2.37
N THR A 299 1.29 -24.65 1.08
CA THR A 299 2.58 -24.57 0.35
C THR A 299 3.10 -23.14 0.19
N ASP A 300 2.25 -22.13 0.37
CA ASP A 300 2.56 -20.72 0.05
C ASP A 300 2.95 -19.89 1.28
N ALA A 301 3.04 -20.50 2.46
CA ALA A 301 3.22 -19.77 3.72
C ALA A 301 4.47 -18.88 3.75
N GLY A 302 5.57 -19.31 3.11
CA GLY A 302 6.80 -18.51 2.97
C GLY A 302 6.57 -17.24 2.15
N HIS A 303 5.94 -17.36 0.98
CA HIS A 303 5.63 -16.21 0.11
C HIS A 303 4.58 -15.28 0.76
N ILE A 304 3.66 -15.84 1.57
CA ILE A 304 2.71 -15.03 2.34
C ILE A 304 3.42 -14.18 3.39
N LEU A 305 4.36 -14.77 4.13
CA LEU A 305 5.18 -14.04 5.10
C LEU A 305 6.00 -12.95 4.40
N GLU A 306 6.64 -13.29 3.28
CA GLU A 306 7.39 -12.35 2.44
C GLU A 306 6.50 -11.18 1.99
N ASN A 307 5.25 -11.45 1.57
CA ASN A 307 4.28 -10.41 1.19
C ASN A 307 3.94 -9.47 2.36
N VAL A 308 3.73 -10.01 3.56
CA VAL A 308 3.42 -9.19 4.75
C VAL A 308 4.61 -8.31 5.13
N VAL A 309 5.82 -8.87 5.10
CA VAL A 309 7.06 -8.12 5.37
C VAL A 309 7.26 -7.01 4.33
N TYR A 310 7.04 -7.29 3.05
CA TYR A 310 7.13 -6.29 2.00
C TYR A 310 6.21 -5.09 2.24
N LEU A 311 4.92 -5.34 2.53
CA LEU A 311 3.96 -4.27 2.81
C LEU A 311 4.32 -3.49 4.08
N GLU A 312 4.86 -4.15 5.09
CA GLU A 312 5.32 -3.48 6.30
C GLU A 312 6.54 -2.58 6.03
N LEU A 313 7.48 -3.00 5.20
CA LEU A 313 8.62 -2.17 4.78
C LEU A 313 8.15 -0.91 4.04
N LEU A 314 7.17 -1.04 3.12
CA LEU A 314 6.55 0.13 2.46
C LEU A 314 5.88 1.07 3.47
N ARG A 315 5.14 0.53 4.45
CA ARG A 315 4.47 1.31 5.50
C ARG A 315 5.46 2.12 6.33
N ARG A 316 6.63 1.52 6.63
CA ARG A 316 7.74 2.20 7.32
C ARG A 316 8.43 3.26 6.46
N GLY A 317 8.02 3.42 5.19
CA GLY A 317 8.52 4.46 4.28
C GLY A 317 9.83 4.10 3.59
N TYR A 318 10.12 2.80 3.42
CA TYR A 318 11.25 2.34 2.63
C TYR A 318 10.89 2.19 1.15
N ASP A 319 11.82 2.51 0.28
CA ASP A 319 11.86 2.00 -1.08
C ASP A 319 12.37 0.57 -1.05
N VAL A 320 11.57 -0.39 -1.53
CA VAL A 320 11.84 -1.83 -1.35
C VAL A 320 12.15 -2.50 -2.68
N TYR A 321 13.27 -3.18 -2.74
CA TYR A 321 13.74 -3.88 -3.94
C TYR A 321 14.08 -5.33 -3.62
N VAL A 322 14.01 -6.20 -4.63
CA VAL A 322 14.56 -7.56 -4.58
C VAL A 322 16.07 -7.46 -4.87
N GLY A 323 16.89 -7.88 -3.92
CA GLY A 323 18.34 -7.79 -4.04
C GLY A 323 18.91 -8.89 -4.93
N LYS A 324 19.89 -8.54 -5.78
CA LYS A 324 20.72 -9.49 -6.52
C LYS A 324 22.18 -9.32 -6.09
N VAL A 325 22.80 -10.40 -5.59
CA VAL A 325 24.20 -10.45 -5.21
C VAL A 325 24.83 -11.65 -5.91
N ASP A 326 25.61 -11.41 -6.95
CA ASP A 326 26.17 -12.47 -7.81
C ASP A 326 25.06 -13.40 -8.39
N SER A 327 25.10 -14.69 -7.98
CA SER A 327 24.08 -15.69 -8.32
C SER A 327 22.96 -15.78 -7.30
N PHE A 328 23.07 -15.09 -6.17
CA PHE A 328 22.10 -15.15 -5.07
C PHE A 328 21.05 -14.05 -5.18
N GLU A 329 19.91 -14.32 -4.56
CA GLU A 329 18.84 -13.36 -4.33
C GLU A 329 18.80 -13.00 -2.84
N VAL A 330 18.55 -11.73 -2.53
CA VAL A 330 18.19 -11.23 -1.21
C VAL A 330 16.75 -10.77 -1.29
N ASP A 331 15.88 -11.28 -0.42
CA ASP A 331 14.45 -11.03 -0.55
C ASP A 331 14.14 -9.54 -0.59
N PHE A 332 14.72 -8.75 0.34
CA PHE A 332 14.54 -7.31 0.32
C PHE A 332 15.80 -6.50 0.57
N VAL A 333 15.95 -5.46 -0.22
CA VAL A 333 16.82 -4.32 0.01
C VAL A 333 15.91 -3.13 0.29
N ALA A 334 15.84 -2.69 1.53
CA ALA A 334 14.99 -1.58 1.97
C ALA A 334 15.84 -0.32 2.13
N MET A 335 15.50 0.76 1.41
CA MET A 335 16.26 2.00 1.38
C MET A 335 15.40 3.17 1.85
N ASN A 336 15.95 4.06 2.66
CA ASN A 336 15.32 5.33 3.04
C ASN A 336 16.41 6.39 3.25
N GLY A 337 16.50 7.34 2.32
CA GLY A 337 17.55 8.35 2.33
C GLY A 337 18.94 7.71 2.29
N ASN A 338 19.72 7.87 3.37
CA ASN A 338 21.08 7.32 3.48
C ASN A 338 21.15 5.95 4.14
N SER A 339 20.02 5.40 4.56
CA SER A 339 19.97 4.11 5.26
C SER A 339 19.58 2.98 4.31
N THR A 340 20.27 1.86 4.40
CA THR A 340 19.98 0.63 3.66
C THR A 340 19.92 -0.53 4.63
N PHE A 341 18.94 -1.43 4.45
CA PHE A 341 18.76 -2.63 5.25
C PHE A 341 18.56 -3.82 4.32
N TYR A 342 19.06 -4.98 4.73
CA TYR A 342 18.89 -6.23 3.98
C TYR A 342 18.08 -7.22 4.79
N TYR A 343 17.10 -7.84 4.16
CA TYR A 343 16.21 -8.81 4.81
C TYR A 343 16.14 -10.10 3.99
N GLN A 344 16.30 -11.24 4.68
CA GLN A 344 15.85 -12.55 4.23
C GLN A 344 14.62 -12.94 5.06
N VAL A 345 13.68 -13.62 4.42
CA VAL A 345 12.41 -13.99 5.05
C VAL A 345 12.20 -15.51 4.89
N ALA A 346 12.16 -16.22 5.98
CA ALA A 346 11.96 -17.67 5.99
C ALA A 346 10.93 -18.05 7.07
N LEU A 347 10.17 -19.12 6.86
CA LEU A 347 9.23 -19.61 7.89
C LEU A 347 9.99 -20.12 9.10
N SER A 348 11.08 -20.85 8.87
CA SER A 348 11.93 -21.39 9.92
C SER A 348 13.35 -21.58 9.41
N VAL A 349 14.33 -21.36 10.26
CA VAL A 349 15.75 -21.63 10.03
C VAL A 349 16.34 -22.57 11.06
N ARG A 350 15.50 -23.37 11.76
CA ARG A 350 15.95 -24.38 12.73
C ARG A 350 16.74 -25.50 12.08
N ASP A 351 16.45 -25.79 10.80
CA ASP A 351 17.26 -26.71 10.00
C ASP A 351 18.55 -26.02 9.55
N ALA A 352 19.70 -26.67 9.78
CA ALA A 352 21.03 -26.11 9.54
C ALA A 352 21.27 -25.78 8.05
N ASP A 353 20.78 -26.61 7.12
CA ASP A 353 20.95 -26.40 5.69
C ASP A 353 20.11 -25.18 5.24
N THR A 354 18.90 -25.06 5.80
CA THR A 354 18.03 -23.89 5.56
C THR A 354 18.69 -22.62 6.10
N LEU A 355 19.19 -22.63 7.33
CA LEU A 355 19.91 -21.49 7.91
C LEU A 355 21.10 -21.07 7.03
N GLN A 356 21.93 -22.01 6.59
CA GLN A 356 23.07 -21.72 5.72
C GLN A 356 22.63 -21.15 4.36
N ARG A 357 21.52 -21.62 3.81
CA ARG A 357 20.95 -21.10 2.56
C ARG A 357 20.54 -19.64 2.71
N GLU A 358 19.88 -19.27 3.82
CA GLU A 358 19.42 -17.90 4.07
C GLU A 358 20.57 -16.95 4.46
N LEU A 359 21.59 -17.44 5.15
CA LEU A 359 22.78 -16.65 5.50
C LEU A 359 23.64 -16.31 4.29
N ARG A 360 23.81 -17.24 3.36
CA ARG A 360 24.78 -17.16 2.24
C ARG A 360 24.61 -15.89 1.38
N PRO A 361 23.41 -15.46 0.96
CA PRO A 361 23.22 -14.20 0.24
C PRO A 361 23.69 -12.99 1.03
N LEU A 362 23.34 -12.91 2.31
CA LEU A 362 23.64 -11.79 3.20
C LEU A 362 25.16 -11.70 3.52
N LEU A 363 25.82 -12.83 3.73
CA LEU A 363 27.28 -12.91 3.93
C LEU A 363 28.07 -12.49 2.67
N SER A 364 27.46 -12.62 1.49
CA SER A 364 28.08 -12.19 0.22
C SER A 364 28.08 -10.67 0.03
N ILE A 365 27.36 -9.93 0.86
CA ILE A 365 27.29 -8.46 0.84
C ILE A 365 28.41 -7.91 1.74
N ARG A 366 29.37 -7.19 1.14
CA ARG A 366 30.57 -6.67 1.82
C ARG A 366 30.43 -5.22 2.28
N ASP A 367 29.23 -4.80 2.68
CA ASP A 367 29.03 -3.49 3.29
C ASP A 367 28.66 -3.59 4.77
N HIS A 368 28.54 -2.44 5.42
CA HIS A 368 28.28 -2.33 6.86
C HIS A 368 26.82 -2.10 7.21
N TYR A 369 25.90 -2.17 6.21
CA TYR A 369 24.49 -1.98 6.48
C TYR A 369 23.89 -3.18 7.24
N PRO A 370 22.92 -2.94 8.12
CA PRO A 370 22.27 -4.00 8.90
C PRO A 370 21.65 -5.09 8.02
N LYS A 371 21.79 -6.33 8.48
CA LYS A 371 21.31 -7.52 7.80
C LYS A 371 20.47 -8.35 8.75
N TYR A 372 19.30 -8.77 8.29
CA TYR A 372 18.32 -9.48 9.11
C TYR A 372 17.82 -10.75 8.43
N ILE A 373 17.55 -11.78 9.22
CA ILE A 373 16.72 -12.92 8.85
C ILE A 373 15.47 -12.85 9.69
N LEU A 374 14.32 -12.68 9.06
CA LEU A 374 13.01 -12.68 9.70
C LEU A 374 12.41 -14.08 9.62
N THR A 375 12.07 -14.67 10.78
CA THR A 375 11.50 -16.03 10.86
C THR A 375 10.25 -16.07 11.73
N MET A 376 9.48 -17.14 11.60
CA MET A 376 8.36 -17.43 12.51
C MET A 376 8.79 -18.27 13.73
N ASP A 377 10.09 -18.58 13.84
CA ASP A 377 10.66 -19.29 14.99
C ASP A 377 10.54 -18.44 16.26
N ASP A 378 10.05 -19.04 17.34
CA ASP A 378 9.93 -18.39 18.66
C ASP A 378 11.18 -18.51 19.51
N ASP A 379 12.30 -18.95 18.91
CA ASP A 379 13.60 -19.05 19.56
C ASP A 379 14.17 -17.67 19.89
N PRO A 380 14.99 -17.53 20.95
CA PRO A 380 15.63 -16.26 21.26
C PRO A 380 16.38 -15.66 20.07
N GLU A 381 16.48 -14.33 20.05
CA GLU A 381 17.25 -13.62 19.03
C GLU A 381 18.71 -14.12 18.99
N GLU A 382 19.23 -14.37 17.82
CA GLU A 382 20.61 -14.83 17.59
C GLU A 382 21.29 -13.98 16.52
N GLN A 383 22.63 -13.99 16.55
CA GLN A 383 23.44 -13.27 15.58
C GLN A 383 24.47 -14.19 14.94
N TYR A 384 24.56 -14.15 13.61
CA TYR A 384 25.50 -14.93 12.81
C TYR A 384 26.37 -13.97 11.97
N ASP A 385 27.64 -13.79 12.33
CA ASP A 385 28.59 -12.91 11.62
C ASP A 385 27.99 -11.49 11.32
N GLY A 386 27.29 -10.90 12.31
CA GLY A 386 26.66 -9.59 12.17
C GLY A 386 25.26 -9.60 11.56
N ILE A 387 24.72 -10.76 11.18
CA ILE A 387 23.36 -10.94 10.69
C ILE A 387 22.47 -11.32 11.86
N ARG A 388 21.44 -10.51 12.15
CA ARG A 388 20.50 -10.77 13.25
C ARG A 388 19.34 -11.64 12.78
N ARG A 389 19.04 -12.71 13.52
CA ARG A 389 17.79 -13.47 13.35
C ARG A 389 16.76 -12.96 14.33
N ILE A 390 15.61 -12.52 13.82
CA ILE A 390 14.52 -11.89 14.57
C ILE A 390 13.21 -12.62 14.29
N ASN A 391 12.33 -12.74 15.30
CA ASN A 391 10.98 -13.23 15.08
C ASN A 391 10.18 -12.20 14.25
N ALA A 392 9.61 -12.64 13.13
CA ALA A 392 8.89 -11.78 12.20
C ALA A 392 7.65 -11.10 12.82
N ARG A 393 6.93 -11.81 13.73
CA ARG A 393 5.75 -11.23 14.40
C ARG A 393 6.17 -10.09 15.35
N ASP A 394 7.27 -10.26 16.07
CA ASP A 394 7.79 -9.23 16.98
C ASP A 394 8.28 -8.01 16.19
N TRP A 395 8.95 -8.26 15.06
CA TRP A 395 9.34 -7.20 14.13
C TRP A 395 8.14 -6.45 13.56
N LEU A 396 7.08 -7.16 13.12
CA LEU A 396 5.84 -6.56 12.62
C LEU A 396 5.11 -5.73 13.68
N LEU A 397 5.26 -6.06 14.95
CA LEU A 397 4.70 -5.31 16.09
C LEU A 397 5.57 -4.10 16.48
N GLY A 398 6.81 -4.00 15.95
CA GLY A 398 7.78 -2.98 16.35
C GLY A 398 8.33 -3.19 17.77
N LEU A 399 8.46 -4.46 18.19
CA LEU A 399 9.06 -4.84 19.49
C LEU A 399 10.55 -5.09 19.37
N THR A 400 11.05 -5.27 18.15
CA THR A 400 12.46 -5.45 17.80
C THR A 400 12.79 -4.54 16.62
N ASP A 401 13.99 -3.95 16.64
CA ASP A 401 14.52 -3.06 15.59
C ASP A 401 15.29 -3.86 14.53
#